data_7bc8e9a4ba7f33148deac14acb9ebcce
#
_entry.id   7bc8e9a4ba7f33148deac14acb9ebcce
#
_cell.length_a   1.000
_cell.length_b   1.000
_cell.length_c   1.000
_cell.angle_alpha   90.00
_cell.angle_beta   90.00
_cell.angle_gamma   90.00
#
_symmetry.space_group_name_H-M   'P 1'
#
loop_
_entity.id
_entity.type
_entity.pdbx_description
1 polymer ?
#
loop_
_entity_poly.entity_id
_entity_poly.type
_entity_poly.pdbx_seq_one_letter_code
_entity_poly.pdbx_strand_id
1 'polypeptide(L)'
;MIRSKEGERILKYVKDDAYVITLEIQGKQVTSEELADKIDTLGVQGISHITFIIGGSIGLGEQVLARSDYALSFSKMTFPHQLMRVILLEQIYRSYRIIHGEPYHK
;
A
#
# COMPACT_ATOMS: atom_id res chain seq x y z
N MET A 1 -20.34 -8.93 6.05
CA MET A 1 -20.88 -9.47 4.80
C MET A 1 -20.35 -8.71 3.59
N ILE A 2 -20.63 -7.40 3.49
CA ILE A 2 -20.15 -6.60 2.37
C ILE A 2 -18.62 -6.60 2.28
N ARG A 3 -17.94 -6.47 3.42
CA ARG A 3 -16.46 -6.47 3.48
C ARG A 3 -15.86 -7.79 3.00
N SER A 4 -16.51 -8.92 3.33
CA SER A 4 -16.02 -10.22 2.88
C SER A 4 -16.13 -10.38 1.37
N LYS A 5 -17.23 -9.91 0.77
CA LYS A 5 -17.42 -9.99 -0.68
C LYS A 5 -16.43 -9.10 -1.42
N GLU A 6 -16.18 -7.89 -0.91
CA GLU A 6 -15.18 -7.00 -1.47
C GLU A 6 -13.79 -7.60 -1.38
N GLY A 7 -13.48 -8.22 -0.24
CA GLY A 7 -12.21 -8.91 -0.03
C GLY A 7 -11.99 -10.03 -1.03
N GLU A 8 -13.01 -10.83 -1.29
CA GLU A 8 -12.93 -11.91 -2.27
C GLU A 8 -12.66 -11.37 -3.68
N ARG A 9 -13.32 -10.27 -4.05
CA ARG A 9 -13.10 -9.64 -5.36
C ARG A 9 -11.68 -9.10 -5.49
N ILE A 10 -11.20 -8.43 -4.46
CA ILE A 10 -9.86 -7.86 -4.45
C ILE A 10 -8.82 -8.97 -4.58
N LEU A 11 -8.96 -10.02 -3.80
CA LEU A 11 -7.98 -11.11 -3.77
C LEU A 11 -7.89 -11.88 -5.07
N LYS A 12 -8.94 -11.86 -5.89
CA LYS A 12 -8.89 -12.47 -7.23
C LYS A 12 -7.84 -11.83 -8.13
N TYR A 13 -7.52 -10.57 -7.90
CA TYR A 13 -6.57 -9.82 -8.72
C TYR A 13 -5.17 -9.78 -8.11
N VAL A 14 -5.00 -10.36 -6.91
CA VAL A 14 -3.71 -10.37 -6.23
C VAL A 14 -2.96 -11.65 -6.62
N LYS A 15 -1.76 -11.49 -7.14
CA LYS A 15 -0.92 -12.65 -7.48
C LYS A 15 -0.40 -13.32 -6.22
N ASP A 16 -0.25 -14.63 -6.26
CA ASP A 16 0.20 -15.40 -5.09
C ASP A 16 1.58 -14.96 -4.61
N ASP A 17 2.46 -14.56 -5.53
CA ASP A 17 3.81 -14.15 -5.23
C ASP A 17 3.96 -12.65 -5.01
N ALA A 18 2.86 -11.90 -5.05
CA ALA A 18 2.90 -10.47 -4.81
C ALA A 18 3.13 -10.16 -3.34
N TYR A 19 3.88 -9.09 -3.08
CA TYR A 19 4.00 -8.53 -1.75
C TYR A 19 2.84 -7.54 -1.57
N VAL A 20 1.98 -7.78 -0.60
CA VAL A 20 0.74 -7.02 -0.43
C VAL A 20 0.90 -6.00 0.69
N ILE A 21 0.70 -4.73 0.33
CA ILE A 21 0.70 -3.63 1.29
C ILE A 21 -0.74 -3.11 1.39
N THR A 22 -1.33 -3.22 2.56
CA THR A 22 -2.67 -2.69 2.80
C THR A 22 -2.58 -1.32 3.45
N LEU A 23 -3.41 -0.39 2.99
CA LEU A 23 -3.49 0.94 3.60
C LEU A 23 -4.54 0.88 4.71
N GLU A 24 -4.07 1.07 5.94
CA GLU A 24 -4.90 0.96 7.13
C GLU A 24 -4.57 2.10 8.09
N ILE A 25 -5.59 2.65 8.74
CA ILE A 25 -5.39 3.69 9.75
C ILE A 25 -4.52 3.17 10.90
N GLN A 26 -4.71 1.90 11.24
CA GLN A 26 -3.96 1.24 12.32
C GLN A 26 -2.59 0.71 11.87
N GLY A 27 -2.23 0.92 10.62
CA GLY A 27 -0.94 0.47 10.08
C GLY A 27 0.24 1.27 10.62
N LYS A 28 1.42 0.90 10.16
CA LYS A 28 2.64 1.58 10.54
C LYS A 28 2.80 2.88 9.75
N GLN A 29 3.05 3.98 10.46
CA GLN A 29 3.35 5.26 9.83
C GLN A 29 4.85 5.32 9.52
N VAL A 30 5.16 5.74 8.30
CA VAL A 30 6.55 5.86 7.84
C VAL A 30 6.72 7.18 7.11
N THR A 31 7.97 7.61 6.97
CA THR A 31 8.29 8.77 6.14
C THR A 31 8.32 8.35 4.67
N SER A 32 8.32 9.34 3.77
CA SER A 32 8.46 9.07 2.33
C SER A 32 9.77 8.35 2.03
N GLU A 33 10.83 8.73 2.72
CA GLU A 33 12.15 8.09 2.56
C GLU A 33 12.13 6.63 3.03
N GLU A 34 11.44 6.36 4.14
CA GLU A 34 11.30 4.99 4.64
C GLU A 34 10.48 4.12 3.70
N LEU A 35 9.44 4.68 3.10
CA LEU A 35 8.65 3.94 2.10
C LEU A 35 9.50 3.64 0.86
N ALA A 36 10.27 4.61 0.39
CA ALA A 36 11.17 4.42 -0.74
C ALA A 36 12.19 3.32 -0.44
N ASP A 37 12.78 3.32 0.75
CA ASP A 37 13.73 2.31 1.17
C ASP A 37 13.09 0.92 1.21
N LYS A 38 11.85 0.84 1.69
CA LYS A 38 11.10 -0.41 1.71
C LYS A 38 10.91 -0.97 0.31
N ILE A 39 10.48 -0.14 -0.62
CA ILE A 39 10.25 -0.55 -2.01
C ILE A 39 11.57 -1.02 -2.65
N ASP A 40 12.64 -0.27 -2.42
CA ASP A 40 13.95 -0.61 -2.95
C ASP A 40 14.45 -1.94 -2.39
N THR A 41 14.32 -2.13 -1.08
CA THR A 41 14.72 -3.37 -0.41
C THR A 41 13.95 -4.57 -0.95
N LEU A 42 12.64 -4.43 -1.16
CA LEU A 42 11.83 -5.50 -1.73
C LEU A 42 12.31 -5.89 -3.13
N GLY A 43 12.67 -4.89 -3.94
CA GLY A 43 13.22 -5.15 -5.27
C GLY A 43 14.53 -5.91 -5.21
N VAL A 44 15.43 -5.52 -4.30
CA VAL A 44 16.70 -6.21 -4.09
C VAL A 44 16.49 -7.66 -3.65
N GLN A 45 15.44 -7.92 -2.87
CA GLN A 45 15.09 -9.27 -2.41
C GLN A 45 14.41 -10.12 -3.48
N GLY A 46 14.21 -9.58 -4.68
CA GLY A 46 13.62 -10.32 -5.78
C GLY A 46 12.09 -10.23 -5.88
N ILE A 47 11.48 -9.36 -5.12
CA ILE A 47 10.03 -9.12 -5.21
C ILE A 47 9.76 -8.31 -6.47
N SER A 48 9.06 -8.91 -7.44
CA SER A 48 8.75 -8.28 -8.71
C SER A 48 7.36 -7.64 -8.77
N HIS A 49 6.48 -7.97 -7.82
CA HIS A 49 5.13 -7.42 -7.78
C HIS A 49 4.80 -6.92 -6.38
N ILE A 50 4.45 -5.65 -6.29
CA ILE A 50 3.93 -5.05 -5.05
C ILE A 50 2.51 -4.62 -5.36
N THR A 51 1.56 -5.10 -4.56
CA THR A 51 0.15 -4.74 -4.70
C THR A 51 -0.26 -3.90 -3.51
N PHE A 52 -0.77 -2.69 -3.77
CA PHE A 52 -1.32 -1.82 -2.73
C PHE A 52 -2.84 -1.95 -2.72
N ILE A 53 -3.41 -2.16 -1.55
CA ILE A 53 -4.86 -2.28 -1.40
C ILE A 53 -5.35 -1.16 -0.50
N ILE A 54 -6.30 -0.38 -1.01
CA ILE A 54 -6.94 0.71 -0.28
C ILE A 54 -8.31 0.21 0.16
N GLY A 55 -8.62 0.30 1.45
CA GLY A 55 -9.92 -0.08 1.96
C GLY A 55 -11.02 0.88 1.55
N GLY A 56 -12.25 0.37 1.46
CA GLY A 56 -13.42 1.21 1.27
C GLY A 56 -13.85 1.88 2.57
N SER A 57 -15.03 2.50 2.56
CA SER A 57 -15.53 3.28 3.71
C SER A 57 -15.71 2.44 4.97
N ILE A 58 -15.90 1.15 4.84
CA ILE A 58 -16.05 0.24 5.98
C ILE A 58 -14.77 -0.52 6.32
N GLY A 59 -13.67 -0.16 5.67
CA GLY A 59 -12.38 -0.79 5.91
C GLY A 59 -12.17 -2.08 5.13
N LEU A 60 -11.11 -2.79 5.44
CA LEU A 60 -10.74 -4.03 4.77
C LEU A 60 -11.32 -5.23 5.51
N GLY A 61 -11.74 -6.25 4.76
CA GLY A 61 -12.23 -7.49 5.34
C GLY A 61 -11.11 -8.35 5.90
N GLU A 62 -11.48 -9.33 6.72
CA GLU A 62 -10.51 -10.22 7.37
C GLU A 62 -9.62 -10.97 6.38
N GLN A 63 -10.17 -11.38 5.24
CA GLN A 63 -9.44 -12.10 4.22
C GLN A 63 -8.29 -11.27 3.63
N VAL A 64 -8.56 -9.99 3.39
CA VAL A 64 -7.57 -9.06 2.88
C VAL A 64 -6.51 -8.79 3.93
N LEU A 65 -6.93 -8.55 5.18
CA LEU A 65 -6.00 -8.32 6.28
C LEU A 65 -5.09 -9.54 6.51
N ALA A 66 -5.64 -10.74 6.38
CA ALA A 66 -4.85 -11.96 6.53
C ALA A 66 -3.84 -12.13 5.40
N ARG A 67 -4.18 -11.67 4.19
CA ARG A 67 -3.26 -11.75 3.05
C ARG A 67 -2.18 -10.67 3.08
N SER A 68 -2.39 -9.60 3.83
CA SER A 68 -1.47 -8.46 3.88
C SER A 68 -0.09 -8.86 4.39
N ASP A 69 0.93 -8.44 3.70
CA ASP A 69 2.31 -8.62 4.14
C ASP A 69 2.80 -7.41 4.95
N TYR A 70 2.16 -6.27 4.78
CA TYR A 70 2.56 -5.06 5.46
C TYR A 70 1.38 -4.08 5.54
N ALA A 71 1.08 -3.61 6.73
CA ALA A 71 0.03 -2.61 6.95
C ALA A 71 0.68 -1.23 7.04
N LEU A 72 0.32 -0.36 6.12
CA LEU A 72 0.87 0.99 6.02
C LEU A 72 -0.20 2.02 6.36
N SER A 73 0.14 3.01 7.16
CA SER A 73 -0.77 4.12 7.45
C SER A 73 -0.13 5.43 6.98
N PHE A 74 -0.89 6.21 6.19
CA PHE A 74 -0.47 7.56 5.83
C PHE A 74 -0.83 8.55 6.93
N SER A 75 -1.84 8.23 7.73
CA SER A 75 -2.32 9.14 8.77
C SER A 75 -3.30 8.39 9.67
N LYS A 76 -3.44 8.86 10.89
CA LYS A 76 -4.50 8.40 11.78
C LYS A 76 -5.85 9.01 11.43
N MET A 77 -5.85 9.97 10.52
CA MET A 77 -7.08 10.60 10.04
C MET A 77 -7.65 9.81 8.88
N THR A 78 -8.98 9.88 8.73
CA THR A 78 -9.67 9.24 7.63
C THR A 78 -9.76 10.19 6.45
N PHE A 79 -9.42 9.72 5.27
CA PHE A 79 -9.54 10.49 4.03
C PHE A 79 -10.52 9.82 3.08
N PRO A 80 -11.16 10.61 2.18
CA PRO A 80 -11.97 10.00 1.12
C PRO A 80 -11.15 9.03 0.28
N HIS A 81 -11.77 7.94 -0.14
CA HIS A 81 -11.09 6.86 -0.87
C HIS A 81 -10.36 7.37 -2.11
N GLN A 82 -11.00 8.24 -2.90
CA GLN A 82 -10.37 8.76 -4.11
C GLN A 82 -9.15 9.63 -3.81
N LEU A 83 -9.22 10.40 -2.74
CA LEU A 83 -8.06 11.20 -2.32
C LEU A 83 -6.91 10.29 -1.89
N MET A 84 -7.21 9.20 -1.19
CA MET A 84 -6.19 8.23 -0.80
C MET A 84 -5.48 7.63 -2.01
N ARG A 85 -6.22 7.37 -3.09
CA ARG A 85 -5.62 6.87 -4.32
C ARG A 85 -4.60 7.87 -4.88
N VAL A 86 -4.95 9.14 -4.89
CA VAL A 86 -4.04 10.19 -5.39
C VAL A 86 -2.81 10.28 -4.51
N ILE A 87 -2.99 10.28 -3.20
CA ILE A 87 -1.88 10.34 -2.24
C ILE A 87 -0.95 9.13 -2.44
N LEU A 88 -1.53 7.94 -2.58
CA LEU A 88 -0.76 6.73 -2.79
C LEU A 88 0.07 6.80 -4.07
N LEU A 89 -0.55 7.18 -5.17
CA LEU A 89 0.15 7.29 -6.45
C LEU A 89 1.28 8.31 -6.39
N GLU A 90 1.05 9.42 -5.71
CA GLU A 90 2.08 10.44 -5.52
C GLU A 90 3.25 9.89 -4.71
N GLN A 91 2.98 9.16 -3.65
CA GLN A 91 4.04 8.60 -2.81
C GLN A 91 4.81 7.49 -3.52
N ILE A 92 4.15 6.70 -4.35
CA ILE A 92 4.84 5.68 -5.16
C ILE A 92 5.77 6.36 -6.15
N TYR A 93 5.30 7.38 -6.86
CA TYR A 93 6.13 8.14 -7.79
C TYR A 93 7.32 8.76 -7.07
N ARG A 94 7.06 9.40 -5.94
CA ARG A 94 8.10 10.02 -5.11
C ARG A 94 9.14 9.00 -4.66
N SER A 95 8.69 7.80 -4.29
CA SER A 95 9.59 6.72 -3.86
C SER A 95 10.58 6.34 -4.96
N TYR A 96 10.11 6.21 -6.20
CA TYR A 96 11.00 5.88 -7.31
C TYR A 96 11.96 7.01 -7.63
N ARG A 97 11.52 8.26 -7.47
CA ARG A 97 12.42 9.40 -7.66
C ARG A 97 13.52 9.41 -6.58
N ILE A 98 13.18 9.10 -5.35
CA ILE A 98 14.15 8.99 -4.26
C ILE A 98 15.13 7.84 -4.54
N ILE A 99 14.62 6.68 -4.92
CA ILE A 99 15.45 5.50 -5.21
C ILE A 99 16.48 5.81 -6.30
N HIS A 100 16.10 6.56 -7.31
CA HIS A 100 16.98 6.91 -8.42
C HIS A 100 17.81 8.16 -8.15
N GLY A 101 17.75 8.74 -6.96
CA GLY A 101 18.50 9.92 -6.59
C GLY A 101 18.10 11.19 -7.35
N GLU A 102 16.86 11.25 -7.82
CA GLU A 102 16.37 12.38 -8.58
C GLU A 102 15.82 13.50 -7.68
N PRO A 103 15.95 14.78 -8.09
CA PRO A 103 15.65 15.91 -7.21
C PRO A 103 14.16 16.26 -7.10
N TYR A 104 13.30 15.29 -6.97
CA TYR A 104 11.85 15.50 -6.81
C TYR A 104 11.48 15.73 -5.35
N HIS A 105 12.03 14.93 -4.47
CA HIS A 105 11.73 14.98 -3.03
C HIS A 105 12.53 16.10 -2.37
N LYS A 106 11.85 16.89 -1.58
CA LYS A 106 12.48 18.01 -0.87
C LYS A 106 12.42 17.83 0.63
#